data_442da75761ba637ecedd3721bea319af
#
_entry.id   442da75761ba637ecedd3721bea319af
#
_cell.length_a   1.000
_cell.length_b   1.000
_cell.length_c   1.000
_cell.angle_alpha   90.00
_cell.angle_beta   90.00
_cell.angle_gamma   90.00
#
_symmetry.space_group_name_H-M   'P 1'
#
loop_
_entity.id
_entity.type
_entity.pdbx_description
1 polymer ?
#
loop_
_entity_poly.entity_id
_entity_poly.type
_entity_poly.pdbx_seq_one_letter_code
_entity_poly.pdbx_strand_id
1 'polypeptide(L)'
;MIVTDTTNVTSAASALSETARAKVNLTLRVIGRRADGFHDLESVVAFADCADRLTLTPGTKLSLVASGPRAQECGETTENLVLKAARLLGERVANQKTGDFALDKHLPVAAGIGGGSADAAAALRLLAMANGLAVDDPRLIEAARQTGADVPVCVRSEACVMTGVGESLKPLSLPAMPAVLVNPRVPVATKDVFAALGLRNGELHVGMSDVIEAVVWPDTGAPINDWLAMLAGGSNDLEAPAIRIQPVIGEVLAALRATSARLSRMSGSGATCFAIFGNEADARNAAQAIQHDHPQWWVHAGTLS
;
A
#
# COMPACT_ATOMS: atom_id res chain seq x y z
N MET A 1 61.38 8.24 -20.63
CA MET A 1 60.06 7.94 -21.19
C MET A 1 59.25 7.35 -20.06
N ILE A 2 58.52 8.20 -19.37
CA ILE A 2 57.70 7.79 -18.20
C ILE A 2 56.26 7.58 -18.72
N VAL A 3 55.83 6.34 -18.75
CA VAL A 3 54.44 5.99 -19.06
C VAL A 3 53.65 6.18 -17.78
N THR A 4 52.83 7.23 -17.72
CA THR A 4 51.85 7.42 -16.65
C THR A 4 50.60 6.56 -16.96
N ASP A 5 50.49 5.48 -16.21
CA ASP A 5 49.30 4.63 -16.20
C ASP A 5 48.16 5.39 -15.50
N THR A 6 47.22 5.92 -16.27
CA THR A 6 46.00 6.53 -15.77
C THR A 6 45.01 5.41 -15.47
N THR A 7 45.09 4.87 -14.26
CA THR A 7 44.02 4.01 -13.72
C THR A 7 42.69 4.79 -13.69
N ASN A 8 41.83 4.43 -14.61
CA ASN A 8 40.48 4.94 -14.71
C ASN A 8 39.66 4.39 -13.53
N VAL A 9 39.64 5.12 -12.42
CA VAL A 9 38.77 4.82 -11.28
C VAL A 9 37.33 5.10 -11.73
N THR A 10 36.66 4.08 -12.24
CA THR A 10 35.21 4.10 -12.43
C THR A 10 34.58 4.33 -11.04
N SER A 11 34.16 5.55 -10.79
CA SER A 11 33.34 5.88 -9.60
C SER A 11 32.16 4.92 -9.58
N ALA A 12 32.15 3.98 -8.65
CA ALA A 12 30.99 3.15 -8.42
C ALA A 12 29.80 4.06 -8.09
N ALA A 13 28.78 4.03 -8.92
CA ALA A 13 27.57 4.81 -8.67
C ALA A 13 27.03 4.43 -7.29
N SER A 14 26.83 5.42 -6.42
CA SER A 14 26.31 5.16 -5.07
C SER A 14 24.91 4.54 -5.15
N ALA A 15 24.66 3.53 -4.33
CA ALA A 15 23.34 2.92 -4.23
C ALA A 15 22.32 3.94 -3.73
N LEU A 16 21.14 3.96 -4.37
CA LEU A 16 19.99 4.75 -3.98
C LEU A 16 19.07 3.88 -3.10
N SER A 17 18.36 4.47 -2.14
CA SER A 17 17.49 3.73 -1.24
C SER A 17 16.15 4.45 -1.02
N GLU A 18 15.07 3.68 -0.99
CA GLU A 18 13.71 4.14 -0.76
C GLU A 18 12.97 3.23 0.22
N THR A 19 11.98 3.80 0.92
CA THR A 19 11.04 3.03 1.75
C THR A 19 9.74 2.78 1.00
N ALA A 20 9.22 1.56 1.10
CA ALA A 20 7.96 1.12 0.53
C ALA A 20 6.93 0.97 1.65
N ARG A 21 6.27 2.08 2.06
CA ARG A 21 5.33 2.11 3.19
C ARG A 21 4.06 1.31 2.89
N ALA A 22 3.56 0.59 3.89
CA ALA A 22 2.28 -0.08 3.81
C ALA A 22 1.13 0.93 3.60
N LYS A 23 0.30 0.71 2.58
CA LYS A 23 -0.91 1.49 2.29
C LYS A 23 -2.08 0.90 3.06
N VAL A 24 -2.84 1.70 3.79
CA VAL A 24 -4.02 1.30 4.54
C VAL A 24 -5.26 2.02 4.04
N ASN A 25 -6.30 1.27 3.66
CA ASN A 25 -7.61 1.85 3.37
C ASN A 25 -8.35 2.08 4.69
N LEU A 26 -8.44 3.32 5.15
CA LEU A 26 -9.19 3.69 6.36
C LEU A 26 -10.70 3.53 6.13
N THR A 27 -11.15 3.80 4.91
CA THR A 27 -12.49 3.48 4.38
C THR A 27 -12.33 2.88 2.99
N LEU A 28 -13.29 2.07 2.54
CA LEU A 28 -13.36 1.61 1.16
C LEU A 28 -14.82 1.37 0.79
N ARG A 29 -15.34 2.20 -0.09
CA ARG A 29 -16.68 2.09 -0.64
C ARG A 29 -16.59 1.62 -2.09
N VAL A 30 -17.41 0.66 -2.45
CA VAL A 30 -17.56 0.21 -3.83
C VAL A 30 -18.76 0.94 -4.43
N ILE A 31 -18.51 1.84 -5.36
CA ILE A 31 -19.55 2.64 -6.01
C ILE A 31 -20.33 1.79 -7.02
N GLY A 32 -19.62 0.93 -7.74
CA GLY A 32 -20.20 0.06 -8.74
C GLY A 32 -19.16 -0.73 -9.50
N ARG A 33 -19.63 -1.50 -10.47
CA ARG A 33 -18.77 -2.25 -11.38
C ARG A 33 -18.92 -1.71 -12.80
N ARG A 34 -17.81 -1.26 -13.40
CA ARG A 34 -17.76 -0.71 -14.77
C ARG A 34 -18.06 -1.80 -15.81
N ALA A 35 -18.42 -1.37 -17.02
CA ALA A 35 -18.62 -2.28 -18.15
C ALA A 35 -17.36 -3.08 -18.53
N ASP A 36 -16.17 -2.51 -18.29
CA ASP A 36 -14.87 -3.16 -18.50
C ASP A 36 -14.47 -4.16 -17.39
N GLY A 37 -15.33 -4.31 -16.37
CA GLY A 37 -15.17 -5.26 -15.26
C GLY A 37 -14.41 -4.74 -14.05
N PHE A 38 -13.81 -3.55 -14.11
CA PHE A 38 -13.23 -2.88 -12.95
C PHE A 38 -14.32 -2.34 -12.02
N HIS A 39 -13.93 -2.05 -10.77
CA HIS A 39 -14.84 -1.44 -9.79
C HIS A 39 -14.48 0.01 -9.55
N ASP A 40 -15.47 0.88 -9.58
CA ASP A 40 -15.34 2.25 -9.11
C ASP A 40 -15.36 2.26 -7.58
N LEU A 41 -14.35 2.87 -7.00
CA LEU A 41 -14.13 2.91 -5.56
C LEU A 41 -14.05 4.35 -5.06
N GLU A 42 -14.34 4.53 -3.77
CA GLU A 42 -13.97 5.70 -2.98
C GLU A 42 -13.31 5.21 -1.70
N SER A 43 -12.13 5.70 -1.39
CA SER A 43 -11.35 5.25 -0.24
C SER A 43 -10.53 6.39 0.36
N VAL A 44 -10.57 6.51 1.68
CA VAL A 44 -9.56 7.26 2.42
C VAL A 44 -8.36 6.35 2.62
N VAL A 45 -7.23 6.78 2.12
CA VAL A 45 -5.97 6.06 2.19
C VAL A 45 -5.02 6.77 3.13
N ALA A 46 -4.35 6.02 4.00
CA ALA A 46 -3.22 6.45 4.83
C ALA A 46 -2.03 5.51 4.63
N PHE A 47 -0.87 5.92 5.11
CA PHE A 47 0.34 5.12 5.08
C PHE A 47 0.84 4.82 6.49
N ALA A 48 1.20 3.55 6.74
CA ALA A 48 1.78 3.14 8.00
C ALA A 48 3.28 3.48 8.05
N ASP A 49 3.83 3.54 9.23
CA ASP A 49 5.28 3.69 9.46
C ASP A 49 6.06 2.39 9.24
N CYS A 50 5.39 1.23 9.15
CA CYS A 50 6.02 -0.01 8.68
C CYS A 50 6.17 -0.03 7.15
N ALA A 51 7.30 -0.56 6.69
CA ALA A 51 7.68 -0.51 5.29
C ALA A 51 8.63 -1.64 4.92
N ASP A 52 8.69 -1.96 3.64
CA ASP A 52 9.84 -2.63 3.03
C ASP A 52 10.90 -1.60 2.66
N ARG A 53 12.11 -2.04 2.44
CA ARG A 53 13.20 -1.19 1.94
C ARG A 53 13.65 -1.70 0.58
N LEU A 54 13.76 -0.79 -0.38
CA LEU A 54 14.28 -1.09 -1.71
C LEU A 54 15.52 -0.25 -1.98
N THR A 55 16.57 -0.89 -2.46
CA THR A 55 17.78 -0.20 -2.94
C THR A 55 17.98 -0.47 -4.43
N LEU A 56 18.54 0.51 -5.14
CA LEU A 56 18.95 0.40 -6.54
C LEU A 56 20.45 0.72 -6.64
N THR A 57 21.21 -0.22 -7.11
CA THR A 57 22.57 0.02 -7.59
C THR A 57 22.51 0.24 -9.09
N PRO A 58 22.68 1.49 -9.58
CA PRO A 58 22.60 1.78 -11.01
C PRO A 58 23.56 0.95 -11.84
N GLY A 59 23.10 0.39 -12.96
CA GLY A 59 23.85 -0.48 -13.83
C GLY A 59 23.17 -0.67 -15.18
N THR A 60 23.68 -1.60 -15.99
CA THR A 60 23.17 -1.88 -17.35
C THR A 60 22.20 -3.06 -17.39
N LYS A 61 22.15 -3.86 -16.33
CA LYS A 61 21.27 -5.02 -16.22
C LYS A 61 20.14 -4.72 -15.25
N LEU A 62 18.97 -5.27 -15.50
CA LEU A 62 17.83 -5.21 -14.61
C LEU A 62 17.75 -6.54 -13.84
N SER A 63 17.96 -6.48 -12.54
CA SER A 63 17.84 -7.64 -11.66
C SER A 63 17.12 -7.28 -10.36
N LEU A 64 16.68 -8.29 -9.62
CA LEU A 64 16.07 -8.16 -8.30
C LEU A 64 16.50 -9.32 -7.43
N VAL A 65 17.00 -9.01 -6.24
CA VAL A 65 17.24 -9.97 -5.16
C VAL A 65 16.37 -9.57 -3.98
N ALA A 66 15.59 -10.53 -3.45
CA ALA A 66 14.80 -10.33 -2.24
C ALA A 66 15.52 -10.95 -1.04
N SER A 67 15.49 -10.23 0.08
CA SER A 67 16.00 -10.61 1.39
C SER A 67 14.98 -10.24 2.48
N GLY A 68 15.31 -10.47 3.74
CA GLY A 68 14.45 -10.15 4.86
C GLY A 68 13.53 -11.31 5.27
N PRO A 69 12.78 -11.15 6.36
CA PRO A 69 12.01 -12.24 6.99
C PRO A 69 10.89 -12.79 6.12
N ARG A 70 10.49 -12.08 5.05
CA ARG A 70 9.40 -12.46 4.15
C ARG A 70 9.80 -12.63 2.69
N ALA A 71 11.10 -12.69 2.40
CA ALA A 71 11.60 -12.82 1.04
C ALA A 71 11.02 -14.05 0.32
N GLN A 72 10.84 -15.17 1.02
CA GLN A 72 10.28 -16.40 0.46
C GLN A 72 8.80 -16.27 0.05
N GLU A 73 8.08 -15.29 0.60
CA GLU A 73 6.68 -15.03 0.26
C GLU A 73 6.52 -14.24 -1.05
N CYS A 74 7.60 -13.67 -1.60
CA CYS A 74 7.55 -12.82 -2.79
C CYS A 74 7.22 -13.55 -4.11
N GLY A 75 7.22 -14.88 -4.12
CA GLY A 75 6.98 -15.69 -5.32
C GLY A 75 8.13 -15.61 -6.35
N GLU A 76 7.82 -15.93 -7.60
CA GLU A 76 8.80 -15.90 -8.68
C GLU A 76 9.27 -14.47 -8.98
N THR A 77 10.60 -14.29 -9.05
CA THR A 77 11.21 -12.97 -9.27
C THR A 77 10.75 -12.33 -10.58
N THR A 78 10.50 -13.11 -11.62
CA THR A 78 10.07 -12.63 -12.95
C THR A 78 8.72 -11.95 -12.94
N GLU A 79 7.82 -12.36 -12.04
CA GLU A 79 6.46 -11.81 -11.86
C GLU A 79 6.42 -10.65 -10.84
N ASN A 80 7.57 -10.29 -10.26
CA ASN A 80 7.63 -9.26 -9.23
C ASN A 80 7.31 -7.87 -9.82
N LEU A 81 6.45 -7.11 -9.12
CA LEU A 81 5.98 -5.80 -9.57
C LEU A 81 7.11 -4.76 -9.66
N VAL A 82 8.20 -4.90 -8.91
CA VAL A 82 9.41 -4.08 -9.03
C VAL A 82 9.98 -4.16 -10.44
N LEU A 83 10.20 -5.38 -10.95
CA LEU A 83 10.72 -5.60 -12.30
C LEU A 83 9.72 -5.20 -13.38
N LYS A 84 8.41 -5.44 -13.16
CA LYS A 84 7.36 -5.01 -14.07
C LYS A 84 7.36 -3.47 -14.20
N ALA A 85 7.38 -2.75 -13.09
CA ALA A 85 7.43 -1.29 -13.07
C ALA A 85 8.66 -0.73 -13.79
N ALA A 86 9.83 -1.33 -13.54
CA ALA A 86 11.09 -0.93 -14.19
C ALA A 86 11.05 -1.12 -15.71
N ARG A 87 10.49 -2.25 -16.20
CA ARG A 87 10.34 -2.51 -17.65
C ARG A 87 9.38 -1.52 -18.29
N LEU A 88 8.20 -1.31 -17.67
CA LEU A 88 7.19 -0.37 -18.18
C LEU A 88 7.70 1.07 -18.24
N LEU A 89 8.52 1.50 -17.29
CA LEU A 89 9.17 2.82 -17.38
C LEU A 89 10.22 2.85 -18.50
N GLY A 90 10.98 1.76 -18.67
CA GLY A 90 11.99 1.63 -19.73
C GLY A 90 11.42 1.72 -21.15
N GLU A 91 10.18 1.26 -21.36
CA GLU A 91 9.48 1.42 -22.64
C GLU A 91 9.17 2.89 -22.98
N ARG A 92 9.19 3.79 -21.98
CA ARG A 92 8.79 5.20 -22.08
C ARG A 92 9.95 6.18 -21.97
N VAL A 93 11.07 5.73 -21.43
CA VAL A 93 12.26 6.57 -21.20
C VAL A 93 13.42 6.04 -22.02
N ALA A 94 13.77 6.73 -23.09
CA ALA A 94 14.90 6.34 -23.94
C ALA A 94 16.20 6.35 -23.13
N ASN A 95 17.03 5.32 -23.29
CA ASN A 95 18.30 5.15 -22.60
C ASN A 95 18.16 5.16 -21.06
N GLN A 96 17.05 4.63 -20.55
CA GLN A 96 16.81 4.53 -19.11
C GLN A 96 18.00 3.88 -18.40
N LYS A 97 18.55 4.55 -17.40
CA LYS A 97 19.44 3.93 -16.43
C LYS A 97 18.61 2.99 -15.58
N THR A 98 19.00 1.73 -15.52
CA THR A 98 18.41 0.68 -14.69
C THR A 98 19.44 0.19 -13.67
N GLY A 99 19.35 -1.02 -13.17
CA GLY A 99 20.36 -1.57 -12.26
C GLY A 99 19.86 -2.78 -11.48
N ASP A 100 20.64 -3.12 -10.45
CA ASP A 100 20.37 -4.21 -9.55
C ASP A 100 19.53 -3.71 -8.35
N PHE A 101 18.32 -4.23 -8.23
CA PHE A 101 17.45 -3.97 -7.08
C PHE A 101 17.72 -4.99 -5.97
N ALA A 102 17.76 -4.51 -4.71
CA ALA A 102 17.72 -5.35 -3.51
C ALA A 102 16.52 -4.95 -2.66
N LEU A 103 15.58 -5.89 -2.48
CA LEU A 103 14.37 -5.73 -1.71
C LEU A 103 14.53 -6.41 -0.34
N ASP A 104 14.45 -5.64 0.74
CA ASP A 104 14.39 -6.16 2.12
C ASP A 104 12.91 -6.19 2.55
N LYS A 105 12.32 -7.42 2.56
CA LYS A 105 10.89 -7.66 2.69
C LYS A 105 10.47 -7.92 4.11
N HIS A 106 9.70 -7.01 4.70
CA HIS A 106 9.16 -7.06 6.06
C HIS A 106 7.63 -7.11 6.10
N LEU A 107 6.96 -6.48 5.13
CA LEU A 107 5.49 -6.46 5.07
C LEU A 107 4.94 -7.82 4.60
N PRO A 108 3.82 -8.28 5.17
CA PRO A 108 3.14 -9.48 4.71
C PRO A 108 2.69 -9.33 3.24
N VAL A 109 2.83 -10.41 2.46
CA VAL A 109 2.49 -10.44 1.04
C VAL A 109 1.01 -10.76 0.86
N ALA A 110 0.38 -10.21 -0.19
CA ALA A 110 -1.05 -10.38 -0.50
C ALA A 110 -1.98 -10.09 0.69
N ALA A 111 -1.68 -9.03 1.44
CA ALA A 111 -2.21 -8.75 2.77
C ALA A 111 -3.25 -7.63 2.83
N GLY A 112 -3.68 -7.04 1.70
CA GLY A 112 -4.61 -5.89 1.67
C GLY A 112 -3.98 -4.54 2.07
N ILE A 113 -2.65 -4.48 2.20
CA ILE A 113 -1.89 -3.26 2.55
C ILE A 113 -0.95 -2.77 1.45
N GLY A 114 -1.16 -3.22 0.22
CA GLY A 114 -0.46 -2.72 -0.95
C GLY A 114 1.06 -2.95 -0.97
N GLY A 115 1.61 -3.91 -0.21
CA GLY A 115 3.06 -4.09 -0.06
C GLY A 115 3.80 -4.21 -1.40
N GLY A 116 3.35 -5.09 -2.30
CA GLY A 116 3.98 -5.23 -3.63
C GLY A 116 3.82 -3.98 -4.51
N SER A 117 2.70 -3.23 -4.37
CA SER A 117 2.50 -1.95 -5.06
C SER A 117 3.41 -0.86 -4.50
N ALA A 118 3.65 -0.87 -3.19
CA ALA A 118 4.60 0.03 -2.53
C ALA A 118 6.05 -0.26 -2.97
N ASP A 119 6.42 -1.54 -3.10
CA ASP A 119 7.74 -1.95 -3.63
C ASP A 119 7.93 -1.46 -5.07
N ALA A 120 6.93 -1.66 -5.93
CA ALA A 120 6.94 -1.17 -7.31
C ALA A 120 7.02 0.36 -7.38
N ALA A 121 6.29 1.05 -6.52
CA ALA A 121 6.34 2.51 -6.43
C ALA A 121 7.71 3.02 -5.96
N ALA A 122 8.33 2.36 -4.99
CA ALA A 122 9.70 2.64 -4.57
C ALA A 122 10.70 2.44 -5.73
N ALA A 123 10.52 1.39 -6.53
CA ALA A 123 11.34 1.18 -7.73
C ALA A 123 11.20 2.33 -8.74
N LEU A 124 9.96 2.80 -8.98
CA LEU A 124 9.73 3.94 -9.87
C LEU A 124 10.38 5.22 -9.34
N ARG A 125 10.32 5.50 -8.03
CA ARG A 125 10.99 6.66 -7.42
C ARG A 125 12.52 6.55 -7.53
N LEU A 126 13.10 5.37 -7.28
CA LEU A 126 14.53 5.12 -7.44
C LEU A 126 14.99 5.32 -8.90
N LEU A 127 14.21 4.82 -9.86
CA LEU A 127 14.49 5.02 -11.27
C LEU A 127 14.32 6.48 -11.70
N ALA A 128 13.33 7.19 -11.14
CA ALA A 128 13.19 8.63 -11.36
C ALA A 128 14.43 9.39 -10.90
N MET A 129 14.91 9.14 -9.68
CA MET A 129 16.17 9.74 -9.17
C MET A 129 17.36 9.41 -10.07
N ALA A 130 17.52 8.14 -10.48
CA ALA A 130 18.64 7.72 -11.32
C ALA A 130 18.64 8.36 -12.72
N ASN A 131 17.46 8.72 -13.21
CA ASN A 131 17.24 9.27 -14.56
C ASN A 131 16.91 10.77 -14.58
N GLY A 132 16.91 11.44 -13.43
CA GLY A 132 16.59 12.88 -13.34
C GLY A 132 15.14 13.19 -13.73
N LEU A 133 14.20 12.29 -13.46
CA LEU A 133 12.78 12.49 -13.70
C LEU A 133 12.10 13.05 -12.43
N ALA A 134 11.08 13.87 -12.62
CA ALA A 134 10.18 14.23 -11.53
C ALA A 134 9.26 13.05 -11.15
N VAL A 135 8.84 12.97 -9.88
CA VAL A 135 7.95 11.90 -9.40
C VAL A 135 6.56 11.96 -10.07
N ASP A 136 6.16 13.13 -10.52
CA ASP A 136 4.91 13.38 -11.26
C ASP A 136 5.10 13.37 -12.79
N ASP A 137 6.26 12.95 -13.31
CA ASP A 137 6.49 12.80 -14.75
C ASP A 137 5.40 11.91 -15.36
N PRO A 138 4.70 12.34 -16.42
CA PRO A 138 3.61 11.57 -17.02
C PRO A 138 3.99 10.14 -17.43
N ARG A 139 5.25 9.94 -17.85
CA ARG A 139 5.78 8.62 -18.23
C ARG A 139 5.87 7.69 -17.03
N LEU A 140 6.27 8.22 -15.87
CA LEU A 140 6.37 7.49 -14.61
C LEU A 140 4.96 7.14 -14.09
N ILE A 141 4.04 8.10 -14.10
CA ILE A 141 2.65 7.89 -13.65
C ILE A 141 1.95 6.86 -14.53
N GLU A 142 2.18 6.87 -15.85
CA GLU A 142 1.61 5.87 -16.76
C GLU A 142 2.21 4.48 -16.53
N ALA A 143 3.53 4.37 -16.28
CA ALA A 143 4.15 3.12 -15.88
C ALA A 143 3.58 2.59 -14.56
N ALA A 144 3.32 3.47 -13.59
CA ALA A 144 2.68 3.12 -12.32
C ALA A 144 1.27 2.54 -12.54
N ARG A 145 0.42 3.19 -13.34
CA ARG A 145 -0.94 2.73 -13.67
C ARG A 145 -0.95 1.34 -14.30
N GLN A 146 -0.06 1.11 -15.26
CA GLN A 146 0.04 -0.19 -15.94
C GLN A 146 0.69 -1.29 -15.07
N THR A 147 1.43 -0.90 -14.04
CA THR A 147 1.99 -1.86 -13.08
C THR A 147 0.88 -2.43 -12.19
N GLY A 148 0.00 -1.57 -11.66
CA GLY A 148 -1.13 -2.00 -10.82
C GLY A 148 -1.94 -0.82 -10.28
N ALA A 149 -3.21 -1.06 -9.93
CA ALA A 149 -4.17 -0.04 -9.51
C ALA A 149 -3.71 0.76 -8.26
N ASP A 150 -3.04 0.10 -7.30
CA ASP A 150 -2.53 0.73 -6.08
C ASP A 150 -1.15 1.38 -6.25
N VAL A 151 -0.46 1.20 -7.39
CA VAL A 151 0.89 1.74 -7.57
C VAL A 151 0.91 3.27 -7.64
N PRO A 152 -0.03 3.96 -8.33
CA PRO A 152 -0.04 5.42 -8.38
C PRO A 152 -0.15 6.09 -7.00
N VAL A 153 -1.00 5.58 -6.10
CA VAL A 153 -1.14 6.13 -4.75
C VAL A 153 0.12 5.86 -3.92
N CYS A 154 0.76 4.70 -4.09
CA CYS A 154 2.03 4.37 -3.44
C CYS A 154 3.21 5.20 -3.97
N VAL A 155 3.18 5.69 -5.22
CA VAL A 155 4.21 6.60 -5.76
C VAL A 155 4.24 7.91 -4.97
N ARG A 156 3.09 8.47 -4.61
CA ARG A 156 2.99 9.66 -3.76
C ARG A 156 3.29 9.35 -2.30
N SER A 157 2.85 8.17 -1.80
CA SER A 157 3.01 7.75 -0.39
C SER A 157 2.52 8.79 0.61
N GLU A 158 1.44 9.47 0.27
CA GLU A 158 0.77 10.52 1.05
C GLU A 158 -0.71 10.17 1.22
N ALA A 159 -1.27 10.55 2.39
CA ALA A 159 -2.69 10.33 2.64
C ALA A 159 -3.57 11.06 1.62
N CYS A 160 -4.63 10.40 1.18
CA CYS A 160 -5.52 10.96 0.16
C CYS A 160 -6.92 10.33 0.18
N VAL A 161 -7.86 11.01 -0.48
CA VAL A 161 -9.07 10.36 -1.00
C VAL A 161 -8.73 9.84 -2.39
N MET A 162 -8.86 8.53 -2.54
CA MET A 162 -8.65 7.81 -3.80
C MET A 162 -10.01 7.44 -4.39
N THR A 163 -10.26 7.80 -5.65
CA THR A 163 -11.52 7.49 -6.35
C THR A 163 -11.28 6.85 -7.72
N GLY A 164 -12.37 6.31 -8.29
CA GLY A 164 -12.34 5.56 -9.53
C GLY A 164 -11.75 4.16 -9.36
N VAL A 165 -10.90 3.73 -10.28
CA VAL A 165 -10.09 2.49 -10.13
C VAL A 165 -8.73 2.76 -9.48
N GLY A 166 -8.58 3.91 -8.79
CA GLY A 166 -7.33 4.34 -8.15
C GLY A 166 -6.59 5.45 -8.91
N GLU A 167 -7.19 5.98 -9.98
CA GLU A 167 -6.57 6.99 -10.85
C GLU A 167 -6.71 8.43 -10.33
N SER A 168 -7.71 8.73 -9.52
CA SER A 168 -7.93 10.07 -8.98
C SER A 168 -7.51 10.12 -7.51
N LEU A 169 -6.56 11.00 -7.19
CA LEU A 169 -5.97 11.13 -5.86
C LEU A 169 -6.08 12.59 -5.39
N LYS A 170 -6.89 12.83 -4.36
CA LYS A 170 -7.04 14.13 -3.71
C LYS A 170 -6.30 14.10 -2.37
N PRO A 171 -5.19 14.83 -2.20
CA PRO A 171 -4.42 14.79 -0.95
C PRO A 171 -5.27 15.15 0.28
N LEU A 172 -4.95 14.52 1.41
CA LEU A 172 -5.50 14.82 2.74
C LEU A 172 -4.36 15.06 3.73
N SER A 173 -4.58 15.98 4.65
CA SER A 173 -3.63 16.26 5.75
C SER A 173 -4.06 15.54 7.02
N LEU A 174 -3.88 14.20 7.04
CA LEU A 174 -4.19 13.39 8.23
C LEU A 174 -3.19 13.68 9.36
N PRO A 175 -3.66 13.77 10.62
CA PRO A 175 -2.75 13.74 11.77
C PRO A 175 -2.11 12.35 11.90
N ALA A 176 -0.97 12.28 12.58
CA ALA A 176 -0.39 10.99 12.97
C ALA A 176 -1.34 10.29 13.95
N MET A 177 -1.85 9.11 13.56
CA MET A 177 -2.81 8.33 14.33
C MET A 177 -2.14 7.07 14.88
N PRO A 178 -2.00 6.92 16.21
CA PRO A 178 -1.51 5.69 16.81
C PRO A 178 -2.37 4.50 16.37
N ALA A 179 -1.74 3.44 15.85
CA ALA A 179 -2.45 2.33 15.27
C ALA A 179 -1.79 0.98 15.51
N VAL A 180 -2.58 -0.07 15.40
CA VAL A 180 -2.11 -1.46 15.35
C VAL A 180 -2.62 -2.08 14.04
N LEU A 181 -1.72 -2.70 13.30
CA LEU A 181 -2.05 -3.52 12.13
C LEU A 181 -1.88 -4.98 12.53
N VAL A 182 -2.85 -5.82 12.15
CA VAL A 182 -2.83 -7.27 12.42
C VAL A 182 -3.16 -8.03 11.14
N ASN A 183 -2.32 -9.00 10.79
CA ASN A 183 -2.56 -9.91 9.67
C ASN A 183 -2.49 -11.37 10.15
N PRO A 184 -3.54 -12.17 9.94
CA PRO A 184 -3.56 -13.58 10.36
C PRO A 184 -2.71 -14.50 9.48
N ARG A 185 -2.01 -13.96 8.47
CA ARG A 185 -1.12 -14.67 7.53
C ARG A 185 -1.85 -15.73 6.70
N VAL A 186 -3.09 -15.45 6.34
CA VAL A 186 -3.87 -16.25 5.40
C VAL A 186 -4.00 -15.54 4.06
N PRO A 187 -3.94 -16.26 2.94
CA PRO A 187 -4.12 -15.65 1.63
C PRO A 187 -5.58 -15.29 1.39
N VAL A 188 -5.81 -14.10 0.83
CA VAL A 188 -7.11 -13.65 0.34
C VAL A 188 -6.95 -13.12 -1.07
N ALA A 189 -7.57 -13.78 -2.04
CA ALA A 189 -7.51 -13.32 -3.42
C ALA A 189 -8.49 -12.14 -3.63
N THR A 190 -7.95 -10.97 -3.94
CA THR A 190 -8.74 -9.74 -4.15
C THR A 190 -9.90 -9.94 -5.12
N LYS A 191 -9.66 -10.67 -6.24
CA LYS A 191 -10.70 -10.98 -7.22
C LYS A 191 -11.89 -11.74 -6.65
N ASP A 192 -11.64 -12.65 -5.70
CA ASP A 192 -12.68 -13.49 -5.11
C ASP A 192 -13.54 -12.67 -4.13
N VAL A 193 -12.92 -11.73 -3.40
CA VAL A 193 -13.61 -10.80 -2.51
C VAL A 193 -14.53 -9.86 -3.30
N PHE A 194 -14.04 -9.27 -4.40
CA PHE A 194 -14.87 -8.46 -5.29
C PHE A 194 -15.98 -9.29 -5.96
N ALA A 195 -15.70 -10.52 -6.38
CA ALA A 195 -16.72 -11.41 -6.93
C ALA A 195 -17.83 -11.73 -5.92
N ALA A 196 -17.49 -11.84 -4.63
CA ALA A 196 -18.43 -12.09 -3.56
C ALA A 196 -19.37 -10.91 -3.24
N LEU A 197 -19.13 -9.71 -3.79
CA LEU A 197 -20.11 -8.61 -3.80
C LEU A 197 -21.29 -8.90 -4.72
N GLY A 198 -21.11 -9.73 -5.75
CA GLY A 198 -22.17 -10.13 -6.67
C GLY A 198 -22.56 -9.09 -7.72
N LEU A 199 -21.79 -8.00 -7.88
CA LEU A 199 -22.07 -6.94 -8.85
C LEU A 199 -21.83 -7.39 -10.29
N ARG A 200 -22.81 -7.11 -11.18
CA ARG A 200 -22.69 -7.31 -12.61
C ARG A 200 -21.96 -6.13 -13.27
N ASN A 201 -21.40 -6.36 -14.46
CA ASN A 201 -20.79 -5.29 -15.24
C ASN A 201 -21.83 -4.18 -15.54
N GLY A 202 -21.47 -2.92 -15.25
CA GLY A 202 -22.35 -1.76 -15.43
C GLY A 202 -23.32 -1.54 -14.25
N GLU A 203 -23.27 -2.34 -13.18
CA GLU A 203 -24.17 -2.23 -12.03
C GLU A 203 -23.60 -1.28 -10.96
N LEU A 204 -24.48 -0.39 -10.45
CA LEU A 204 -24.18 0.43 -9.28
C LEU A 204 -24.46 -0.36 -7.99
N HIS A 205 -23.68 -0.12 -6.96
CA HIS A 205 -23.91 -0.73 -5.65
C HIS A 205 -25.15 -0.09 -5.00
N VAL A 206 -26.09 -0.93 -4.53
CA VAL A 206 -27.37 -0.46 -3.93
C VAL A 206 -27.09 0.37 -2.68
N GLY A 207 -27.74 1.52 -2.55
CA GLY A 207 -27.58 2.48 -1.44
C GLY A 207 -26.58 3.58 -1.71
N MET A 208 -25.95 3.60 -2.89
CA MET A 208 -24.96 4.61 -3.27
C MET A 208 -25.52 5.73 -4.14
N SER A 209 -26.74 5.61 -4.67
CA SER A 209 -27.34 6.59 -5.57
C SER A 209 -27.66 7.94 -4.92
N ASP A 210 -27.63 8.02 -3.59
CA ASP A 210 -28.20 9.17 -2.89
C ASP A 210 -27.18 10.15 -2.32
N VAL A 211 -25.89 9.86 -2.29
CA VAL A 211 -24.94 10.79 -1.66
C VAL A 211 -23.55 10.71 -2.28
N ILE A 212 -23.35 11.40 -3.39
CA ILE A 212 -22.11 12.14 -3.57
C ILE A 212 -22.36 13.55 -2.99
N GLU A 213 -22.73 13.64 -1.75
CA GLU A 213 -22.56 14.88 -1.02
C GLU A 213 -21.03 15.05 -0.86
N ALA A 214 -20.56 16.24 -1.20
CA ALA A 214 -19.17 16.60 -1.03
C ALA A 214 -18.80 16.42 0.44
N VAL A 215 -18.10 15.30 0.75
CA VAL A 215 -17.63 15.05 2.11
C VAL A 215 -16.71 16.19 2.50
N VAL A 216 -17.08 16.93 3.53
CA VAL A 216 -16.25 17.99 4.09
C VAL A 216 -15.27 17.31 5.07
N TRP A 217 -14.03 17.22 4.65
CA TRP A 217 -12.96 16.67 5.49
C TRP A 217 -12.54 17.66 6.56
N PRO A 218 -12.10 17.21 7.75
CA PRO A 218 -11.54 18.10 8.75
C PRO A 218 -10.36 18.90 8.20
N ASP A 219 -10.22 20.15 8.67
CA ASP A 219 -9.15 21.04 8.25
C ASP A 219 -7.76 20.51 8.64
N THR A 220 -6.74 21.01 7.95
CA THR A 220 -5.34 20.74 8.31
C THR A 220 -5.09 21.16 9.75
N GLY A 221 -4.58 20.20 10.57
CA GLY A 221 -4.34 20.40 11.99
C GLY A 221 -5.55 20.15 12.90
N ALA A 222 -6.69 19.71 12.36
CA ALA A 222 -7.83 19.30 13.16
C ALA A 222 -7.45 18.15 14.13
N PRO A 223 -8.03 18.13 15.34
CA PRO A 223 -7.79 17.08 16.32
C PRO A 223 -8.12 15.68 15.77
N ILE A 224 -7.38 14.67 16.25
CA ILE A 224 -7.61 13.27 15.88
C ILE A 224 -9.06 12.82 16.09
N ASN A 225 -9.75 13.38 17.10
CA ASN A 225 -11.14 13.03 17.40
C ASN A 225 -12.10 13.42 16.28
N ASP A 226 -11.87 14.53 15.59
CA ASP A 226 -12.70 14.98 14.46
C ASP A 226 -12.52 14.03 13.26
N TRP A 227 -11.29 13.60 13.00
CA TRP A 227 -10.99 12.59 12.01
C TRP A 227 -11.61 11.23 12.34
N LEU A 228 -11.54 10.81 13.61
CA LEU A 228 -12.16 9.55 14.06
C LEU A 228 -13.69 9.59 13.92
N ALA A 229 -14.34 10.71 14.25
CA ALA A 229 -15.78 10.87 14.06
C ALA A 229 -16.17 10.74 12.58
N MET A 230 -15.41 11.38 11.69
CA MET A 230 -15.62 11.29 10.24
C MET A 230 -15.40 9.86 9.73
N LEU A 231 -14.29 9.22 10.10
CA LEU A 231 -13.94 7.86 9.68
C LEU A 231 -14.91 6.82 10.22
N ALA A 232 -15.50 7.03 11.41
CA ALA A 232 -16.48 6.13 12.02
C ALA A 232 -17.75 6.00 11.17
N GLY A 233 -18.15 7.06 10.47
CA GLY A 233 -19.27 7.03 9.53
C GLY A 233 -19.02 6.23 8.25
N GLY A 234 -17.76 5.89 7.95
CA GLY A 234 -17.40 5.10 6.78
C GLY A 234 -17.36 3.60 7.06
N SER A 235 -17.18 2.81 5.99
CA SER A 235 -17.09 1.33 6.02
C SER A 235 -15.95 0.83 5.15
N ASN A 236 -15.74 -0.49 5.17
CA ASN A 236 -15.07 -1.21 4.09
C ASN A 236 -16.06 -2.24 3.52
N ASP A 237 -16.58 -1.98 2.34
CA ASP A 237 -17.60 -2.83 1.70
C ASP A 237 -17.07 -4.23 1.37
N LEU A 238 -15.76 -4.42 1.34
CA LEU A 238 -15.11 -5.71 1.13
C LEU A 238 -14.96 -6.52 2.44
N GLU A 239 -15.18 -5.92 3.64
CA GLU A 239 -14.96 -6.59 4.93
C GLU A 239 -15.89 -7.81 5.09
N ALA A 240 -17.20 -7.64 4.92
CA ALA A 240 -18.15 -8.74 5.06
C ALA A 240 -17.93 -9.86 4.01
N PRO A 241 -17.72 -9.58 2.71
CA PRO A 241 -17.31 -10.57 1.73
C PRO A 241 -16.02 -11.33 2.11
N ALA A 242 -14.99 -10.60 2.56
CA ALA A 242 -13.72 -11.20 2.95
C ALA A 242 -13.86 -12.13 4.16
N ILE A 243 -14.64 -11.75 5.18
CA ILE A 243 -14.95 -12.60 6.34
C ILE A 243 -15.66 -13.90 5.92
N ARG A 244 -16.56 -13.85 4.93
CA ARG A 244 -17.20 -15.10 4.41
C ARG A 244 -16.19 -16.05 3.76
N ILE A 245 -15.16 -15.50 3.11
CA ILE A 245 -14.10 -16.30 2.46
C ILE A 245 -13.07 -16.80 3.49
N GLN A 246 -12.69 -15.94 4.44
CA GLN A 246 -11.69 -16.20 5.47
C GLN A 246 -12.21 -15.76 6.85
N PRO A 247 -12.92 -16.64 7.59
CA PRO A 247 -13.55 -16.30 8.87
C PRO A 247 -12.58 -15.77 9.94
N VAL A 248 -11.29 -16.14 9.88
CA VAL A 248 -10.26 -15.64 10.80
C VAL A 248 -10.11 -14.12 10.76
N ILE A 249 -10.51 -13.44 9.68
CA ILE A 249 -10.56 -11.96 9.63
C ILE A 249 -11.52 -11.42 10.68
N GLY A 250 -12.66 -12.11 10.90
CA GLY A 250 -13.61 -11.78 11.96
C GLY A 250 -13.01 -11.95 13.36
N GLU A 251 -12.16 -12.97 13.57
CA GLU A 251 -11.44 -13.17 14.82
C GLU A 251 -10.44 -12.04 15.08
N VAL A 252 -9.68 -11.62 14.06
CA VAL A 252 -8.76 -10.46 14.14
C VAL A 252 -9.53 -9.19 14.53
N LEU A 253 -10.65 -8.92 13.87
CA LEU A 253 -11.49 -7.76 14.19
C LEU A 253 -12.06 -7.83 15.61
N ALA A 254 -12.48 -9.01 16.07
CA ALA A 254 -12.94 -9.21 17.44
C ALA A 254 -11.82 -8.96 18.46
N ALA A 255 -10.61 -9.46 18.22
CA ALA A 255 -9.44 -9.21 19.06
C ALA A 255 -9.10 -7.71 19.14
N LEU A 256 -9.13 -6.99 18.00
CA LEU A 256 -8.90 -5.54 17.98
C LEU A 256 -10.00 -4.77 18.72
N ARG A 257 -11.26 -5.14 18.54
CA ARG A 257 -12.42 -4.50 19.20
C ARG A 257 -12.47 -4.76 20.70
N ALA A 258 -11.84 -5.83 21.18
CA ALA A 258 -11.73 -6.13 22.62
C ALA A 258 -10.70 -5.25 23.34
N THR A 259 -9.91 -4.45 22.61
CA THR A 259 -8.95 -3.48 23.16
C THR A 259 -9.60 -2.09 23.37
N SER A 260 -8.79 -1.10 23.79
CA SER A 260 -9.19 0.31 23.87
C SER A 260 -9.26 1.04 22.52
N ALA A 261 -9.35 0.29 21.41
CA ALA A 261 -9.40 0.84 20.06
C ALA A 261 -10.61 1.76 19.85
N ARG A 262 -10.39 2.90 19.20
CA ARG A 262 -11.40 3.89 18.85
C ARG A 262 -12.09 3.58 17.50
N LEU A 263 -11.37 2.91 16.63
CA LEU A 263 -11.84 2.42 15.33
C LEU A 263 -11.13 1.11 15.00
N SER A 264 -11.83 0.10 14.51
CA SER A 264 -11.25 -1.15 14.02
C SER A 264 -11.91 -1.56 12.70
N ARG A 265 -11.12 -1.86 11.67
CA ARG A 265 -11.60 -2.18 10.31
C ARG A 265 -10.59 -3.01 9.54
N MET A 266 -11.05 -3.73 8.52
CA MET A 266 -10.19 -4.39 7.55
C MET A 266 -9.67 -3.38 6.51
N SER A 267 -8.42 -3.51 6.09
CA SER A 267 -7.82 -2.72 4.99
C SER A 267 -7.95 -3.45 3.65
N GLY A 268 -8.38 -2.71 2.63
CA GLY A 268 -8.48 -3.25 1.27
C GLY A 268 -9.36 -4.48 1.21
N SER A 269 -8.93 -5.51 0.49
CA SER A 269 -9.57 -6.81 0.40
C SER A 269 -9.17 -7.80 1.49
N GLY A 270 -8.37 -7.36 2.47
CA GLY A 270 -7.88 -8.19 3.57
C GLY A 270 -6.58 -8.96 3.21
N ALA A 271 -6.06 -9.83 4.11
CA ALA A 271 -6.59 -10.13 5.43
C ALA A 271 -6.16 -9.18 6.56
N THR A 272 -5.38 -8.12 6.27
CA THR A 272 -4.94 -7.18 7.32
C THR A 272 -6.12 -6.38 7.82
N CYS A 273 -6.26 -6.36 9.15
CA CYS A 273 -7.11 -5.43 9.87
C CYS A 273 -6.25 -4.41 10.62
N PHE A 274 -6.81 -3.24 10.87
CA PHE A 274 -6.17 -2.19 11.66
C PHE A 274 -7.10 -1.69 12.75
N ALA A 275 -6.49 -1.11 13.78
CA ALA A 275 -7.21 -0.35 14.79
C ALA A 275 -6.47 0.96 15.08
N ILE A 276 -7.24 2.03 15.35
CA ILE A 276 -6.73 3.35 15.71
C ILE A 276 -7.00 3.58 17.21
N PHE A 277 -6.02 4.16 17.89
CA PHE A 277 -6.03 4.39 19.34
C PHE A 277 -5.93 5.88 19.67
N GLY A 278 -6.27 6.22 20.92
CA GLY A 278 -6.15 7.58 21.41
C GLY A 278 -4.71 8.02 21.69
N ASN A 279 -3.81 7.08 21.92
CA ASN A 279 -2.39 7.32 22.18
C ASN A 279 -1.54 6.08 21.84
N GLU A 280 -0.22 6.27 21.75
CA GLU A 280 0.72 5.21 21.41
C GLU A 280 0.84 4.11 22.49
N ALA A 281 0.66 4.45 23.77
CA ALA A 281 0.79 3.48 24.85
C ALA A 281 -0.32 2.42 24.75
N ASP A 282 -1.56 2.84 24.48
CA ASP A 282 -2.69 1.95 24.25
C ASP A 282 -2.47 1.07 23.04
N ALA A 283 -1.95 1.63 21.92
CA ALA A 283 -1.63 0.86 20.73
C ALA A 283 -0.56 -0.22 21.02
N ARG A 284 0.52 0.13 21.71
CA ARG A 284 1.57 -0.83 22.08
C ARG A 284 1.05 -1.95 23.00
N ASN A 285 0.26 -1.59 24.03
CA ASN A 285 -0.33 -2.57 24.94
C ASN A 285 -1.26 -3.55 24.21
N ALA A 286 -2.10 -3.02 23.33
CA ALA A 286 -2.99 -3.83 22.49
C ALA A 286 -2.21 -4.79 21.57
N ALA A 287 -1.16 -4.29 20.92
CA ALA A 287 -0.33 -5.11 20.06
C ALA A 287 0.38 -6.24 20.81
N GLN A 288 0.90 -5.95 22.02
CA GLN A 288 1.54 -6.96 22.87
C GLN A 288 0.56 -8.04 23.31
N ALA A 289 -0.65 -7.67 23.74
CA ALA A 289 -1.69 -8.60 24.15
C ALA A 289 -2.10 -9.51 22.95
N ILE A 290 -2.38 -8.92 21.79
CA ILE A 290 -2.76 -9.66 20.59
C ILE A 290 -1.62 -10.59 20.14
N GLN A 291 -0.37 -10.14 20.16
CA GLN A 291 0.77 -10.98 19.77
C GLN A 291 1.00 -12.12 20.77
N HIS A 292 0.73 -11.91 22.06
CA HIS A 292 0.80 -12.95 23.07
C HIS A 292 -0.26 -14.03 22.84
N ASP A 293 -1.52 -13.64 22.59
CA ASP A 293 -2.64 -14.53 22.43
C ASP A 293 -2.64 -15.26 21.06
N HIS A 294 -2.08 -14.58 20.04
CA HIS A 294 -2.01 -15.05 18.66
C HIS A 294 -0.58 -14.97 18.10
N PRO A 295 0.39 -15.76 18.60
CA PRO A 295 1.80 -15.65 18.21
C PRO A 295 2.08 -15.89 16.72
N GLN A 296 1.16 -16.57 16.01
CA GLN A 296 1.26 -16.84 14.57
C GLN A 296 0.84 -15.64 13.70
N TRP A 297 0.14 -14.65 14.26
CA TRP A 297 -0.27 -13.45 13.51
C TRP A 297 0.92 -12.49 13.37
N TRP A 298 0.91 -11.73 12.32
CA TRP A 298 1.78 -10.57 12.19
C TRP A 298 1.10 -9.37 12.84
N VAL A 299 1.78 -8.74 13.77
CA VAL A 299 1.26 -7.59 14.51
C VAL A 299 2.29 -6.46 14.44
N HIS A 300 1.84 -5.25 14.11
CA HIS A 300 2.66 -4.05 14.10
C HIS A 300 1.93 -2.93 14.86
N ALA A 301 2.59 -2.37 15.88
CA ALA A 301 2.16 -1.14 16.54
C ALA A 301 2.98 0.03 16.02
N GLY A 302 2.31 1.07 15.53
CA GLY A 302 2.96 2.25 14.97
C GLY A 302 1.97 3.36 14.70
N THR A 303 2.16 4.09 13.60
CA THR A 303 1.33 5.24 13.23
C THR A 303 0.84 5.13 11.78
N LEU A 304 -0.37 5.67 11.55
CA LEU A 304 -0.94 5.96 10.23
C LEU A 304 -0.94 7.47 10.00
N SER A 305 -0.52 7.91 8.82
CA SER A 305 -0.52 9.32 8.42
C SER A 305 -0.74 9.49 6.93
#